data_f75843e1ac34edd0423d9413ad7156dc
#
_entry.id   f75843e1ac34edd0423d9413ad7156dc
#
_cell.length_a   1.000
_cell.length_b   1.000
_cell.length_c   1.000
_cell.angle_alpha   90.00
_cell.angle_beta   90.00
_cell.angle_gamma   90.00
#
_symmetry.space_group_name_H-M   'P 1'
#
loop_
_entity.id
_entity.type
_entity.pdbx_description
1 polymer ?
#
loop_
_entity_poly.entity_id
_entity_poly.type
_entity_poly.pdbx_seq_one_letter_code
_entity_poly.pdbx_strand_id
1 'polypeptide(L)'
;MRFKHLLLIAAMLALSACATQSPVTTETLTKKPSKLLNIPMVPVSIACAYHPGTDYIYSFYVKEPFSSRMLGGLSCGGTGAFGYMLPKQWQPGMKVKVRWKPNGRDWIEKTTTIRRYDRVGTLFVHFFANDEVRVLSAFAYPGPHHPISMDLTIAPPEEE
;
A
#
# COMPACT_ATOMS: atom_id res chain seq x y z
N MET A 1 46.56 53.75 25.86
CA MET A 1 47.21 54.88 25.13
C MET A 1 46.65 54.87 23.73
N ARG A 2 45.96 55.97 23.44
CA ARG A 2 46.03 56.86 22.24
C ARG A 2 45.62 56.13 20.93
N PHE A 3 44.42 56.48 20.38
CA PHE A 3 44.17 57.55 19.39
C PHE A 3 44.72 57.19 18.02
N LYS A 4 43.96 57.19 16.89
CA LYS A 4 43.15 58.27 16.23
C LYS A 4 42.50 57.68 15.03
N HIS A 5 41.19 57.89 14.82
CA HIS A 5 40.62 58.81 13.81
C HIS A 5 41.18 58.75 12.39
N LEU A 6 40.30 58.49 11.39
CA LEU A 6 39.89 59.39 10.32
C LEU A 6 39.09 58.57 9.31
N LEU A 7 37.81 58.75 9.14
CA LEU A 7 37.05 59.67 8.34
C LEU A 7 37.22 59.58 6.82
N LEU A 8 36.02 59.33 6.19
CA LEU A 8 35.55 59.71 4.85
C LEU A 8 36.09 58.86 3.66
N ILE A 9 35.25 58.44 2.75
CA ILE A 9 34.43 59.20 1.79
C ILE A 9 33.43 58.22 1.12
N ALA A 10 32.23 58.74 0.90
CA ALA A 10 31.13 58.15 0.14
C ALA A 10 31.49 58.00 -1.35
N ALA A 11 31.04 56.88 -1.93
CA ALA A 11 30.79 56.82 -3.36
C ALA A 11 29.55 55.98 -3.60
N MET A 12 28.46 56.66 -3.89
CA MET A 12 27.25 56.07 -4.47
C MET A 12 27.58 55.59 -5.88
N LEU A 13 27.39 54.32 -6.11
CA LEU A 13 27.22 53.78 -7.46
C LEU A 13 25.90 52.99 -7.48
N ALA A 14 24.88 53.67 -8.01
CA ALA A 14 23.63 53.07 -8.38
C ALA A 14 23.87 52.13 -9.57
N LEU A 15 23.84 50.83 -9.33
CA LEU A 15 23.71 49.81 -10.39
C LEU A 15 22.26 49.38 -10.44
N SER A 16 21.55 49.87 -11.43
CA SER A 16 20.24 49.40 -11.89
C SER A 16 20.40 47.96 -12.36
N ALA A 17 20.09 47.00 -11.52
CA ALA A 17 19.92 45.60 -11.95
C ALA A 17 18.50 45.49 -12.53
N CYS A 18 18.38 45.48 -13.86
CA CYS A 18 17.21 44.97 -14.55
C CYS A 18 16.99 43.50 -14.15
N ALA A 19 16.07 43.27 -13.24
CA ALA A 19 15.56 41.94 -12.97
C ALA A 19 14.68 41.54 -14.15
N THR A 20 15.22 40.73 -15.05
CA THR A 20 14.43 39.97 -16.02
C THR A 20 13.63 38.94 -15.24
N GLN A 21 12.39 39.28 -14.93
CA GLN A 21 11.40 38.30 -14.45
C GLN A 21 11.08 37.35 -15.58
N SER A 22 11.63 36.15 -15.54
CA SER A 22 11.14 35.02 -16.32
C SER A 22 9.69 34.76 -15.92
N PRO A 23 8.75 34.59 -16.86
CA PRO A 23 7.39 34.21 -16.50
C PRO A 23 7.44 32.81 -15.85
N VAL A 24 7.12 32.75 -14.57
CA VAL A 24 6.80 31.50 -13.89
C VAL A 24 5.53 31.00 -14.54
N THR A 25 5.68 30.05 -15.46
CA THR A 25 4.55 29.28 -15.98
C THR A 25 4.02 28.47 -14.82
N THR A 26 2.97 28.98 -14.18
CA THR A 26 2.18 28.19 -13.23
C THR A 26 1.50 27.09 -14.05
N GLU A 27 2.17 25.95 -14.23
CA GLU A 27 1.47 24.73 -14.63
C GLU A 27 0.47 24.42 -13.53
N THR A 28 -0.75 24.86 -13.76
CA THR A 28 -1.90 24.39 -13.01
C THR A 28 -2.02 22.90 -13.30
N LEU A 29 -1.40 22.09 -12.46
CA LEU A 29 -1.67 20.65 -12.38
C LEU A 29 -3.16 20.51 -12.06
N THR A 30 -3.99 20.53 -13.09
CA THR A 30 -5.37 20.07 -13.00
C THR A 30 -5.33 18.59 -12.68
N LYS A 31 -5.20 18.28 -11.38
CA LYS A 31 -5.38 16.94 -10.84
C LYS A 31 -6.79 16.51 -11.24
N LYS A 32 -6.88 15.75 -12.34
CA LYS A 32 -8.13 15.12 -12.80
C LYS A 32 -8.80 14.52 -11.56
N PRO A 33 -10.04 14.91 -11.21
CA PRO A 33 -10.70 14.34 -10.04
C PRO A 33 -10.71 12.84 -10.19
N SER A 34 -10.03 12.14 -9.30
CA SER A 34 -9.94 10.70 -9.38
C SER A 34 -11.34 10.15 -9.17
N LYS A 35 -11.85 9.36 -10.10
CA LYS A 35 -13.11 8.61 -10.05
C LYS A 35 -13.22 7.73 -8.78
N LEU A 36 -12.16 7.67 -8.00
CA LEU A 36 -12.01 6.92 -6.74
C LEU A 36 -12.76 7.53 -5.54
N LEU A 37 -13.19 8.80 -5.61
CA LEU A 37 -13.79 9.51 -4.47
C LEU A 37 -15.18 9.01 -4.05
N ASN A 38 -15.84 8.13 -4.84
CA ASN A 38 -17.19 7.65 -4.57
C ASN A 38 -17.34 6.12 -4.67
N ILE A 39 -16.27 5.34 -4.45
CA ILE A 39 -16.38 3.88 -4.43
C ILE A 39 -16.97 3.48 -3.07
N PRO A 40 -18.17 2.87 -3.02
CA PRO A 40 -18.73 2.38 -1.77
C PRO A 40 -17.83 1.29 -1.17
N MET A 41 -17.36 1.54 0.05
CA MET A 41 -16.49 0.62 0.79
C MET A 41 -17.28 -0.07 1.88
N VAL A 42 -16.95 -1.32 2.17
CA VAL A 42 -17.54 -2.09 3.28
C VAL A 42 -16.45 -2.70 4.16
N PRO A 43 -16.65 -2.74 5.49
CA PRO A 43 -15.72 -3.39 6.39
C PRO A 43 -15.89 -4.91 6.32
N VAL A 44 -14.76 -5.62 6.25
CA VAL A 44 -14.71 -7.09 6.20
C VAL A 44 -13.71 -7.61 7.22
N SER A 45 -13.80 -8.91 7.51
CA SER A 45 -12.75 -9.63 8.23
C SER A 45 -11.56 -9.87 7.31
N ILE A 46 -10.36 -9.89 7.92
CA ILE A 46 -9.13 -10.32 7.27
C ILE A 46 -8.61 -11.56 7.96
N ALA A 47 -8.21 -12.55 7.19
CA ALA A 47 -7.63 -13.81 7.64
C ALA A 47 -6.50 -14.22 6.71
N CYS A 48 -5.74 -15.23 7.08
CA CYS A 48 -4.67 -15.75 6.24
C CYS A 48 -4.65 -17.27 6.21
N ALA A 49 -3.98 -17.78 5.19
CA ALA A 49 -3.60 -19.17 5.05
C ALA A 49 -2.14 -19.24 4.59
N TYR A 50 -1.37 -20.17 5.12
CA TYR A 50 -0.04 -20.49 4.63
C TYR A 50 -0.04 -21.90 4.04
N HIS A 51 0.61 -22.03 2.90
CA HIS A 51 0.62 -23.24 2.08
C HIS A 51 1.82 -24.13 2.40
N PRO A 52 1.83 -25.42 1.97
CA PRO A 52 2.95 -26.31 2.17
C PRO A 52 4.26 -25.71 1.66
N GLY A 53 5.33 -25.83 2.43
CA GLY A 53 6.63 -25.25 2.12
C GLY A 53 6.80 -23.77 2.49
N THR A 54 5.79 -23.15 3.07
CA THR A 54 5.87 -21.77 3.58
C THR A 54 6.25 -21.78 5.06
N ASP A 55 7.15 -20.90 5.47
CA ASP A 55 7.45 -20.65 6.87
C ASP A 55 6.21 -20.13 7.60
N TYR A 56 6.12 -20.42 8.91
CA TYR A 56 5.06 -19.84 9.72
C TYR A 56 5.12 -18.30 9.68
N ILE A 57 3.98 -17.67 9.41
CA ILE A 57 3.86 -16.23 9.33
C ILE A 57 3.58 -15.66 10.71
N TYR A 58 4.61 -15.08 11.30
CA TYR A 58 4.55 -14.49 12.64
C TYR A 58 3.68 -13.23 12.69
N SER A 59 3.75 -12.41 11.66
CA SER A 59 2.92 -11.21 11.57
C SER A 59 2.72 -10.80 10.12
N PHE A 60 1.54 -10.29 9.80
CA PHE A 60 1.28 -9.73 8.47
C PHE A 60 0.39 -8.49 8.54
N TYR A 61 0.51 -7.65 7.52
CA TYR A 61 -0.27 -6.44 7.29
C TYR A 61 -0.67 -6.37 5.84
N VAL A 62 -1.86 -5.84 5.56
CA VAL A 62 -2.35 -5.59 4.20
C VAL A 62 -2.78 -4.14 4.09
N LYS A 63 -2.27 -3.45 3.08
CA LYS A 63 -2.72 -2.11 2.73
C LYS A 63 -4.09 -2.19 2.08
N GLU A 64 -5.01 -1.31 2.49
CA GLU A 64 -6.30 -1.23 1.84
C GLU A 64 -6.19 -0.69 0.42
N PRO A 65 -7.02 -1.17 -0.54
CA PRO A 65 -7.09 -0.55 -1.83
C PRO A 65 -7.58 0.90 -1.69
N PHE A 66 -7.03 1.80 -2.49
CA PHE A 66 -7.41 3.22 -2.53
C PHE A 66 -7.16 4.05 -1.26
N SER A 67 -6.46 3.51 -0.28
CA SER A 67 -6.14 4.18 0.99
C SER A 67 -4.68 3.97 1.35
N SER A 68 -4.16 4.75 2.30
CA SER A 68 -2.83 4.54 2.88
C SER A 68 -2.87 3.62 4.11
N ARG A 69 -4.07 3.28 4.59
CA ARG A 69 -4.26 2.48 5.81
C ARG A 69 -3.79 1.04 5.60
N MET A 70 -3.07 0.51 6.57
CA MET A 70 -2.71 -0.90 6.66
C MET A 70 -3.44 -1.53 7.83
N LEU A 71 -4.09 -2.66 7.62
CA LEU A 71 -4.67 -3.48 8.68
C LEU A 71 -3.82 -4.75 8.84
N GLY A 72 -3.61 -5.20 10.07
CA GLY A 72 -2.84 -6.39 10.33
C GLY A 72 -2.28 -6.43 11.76
N GLY A 73 -1.04 -6.89 11.90
CA GLY A 73 -0.46 -7.24 13.19
C GLY A 73 -0.88 -8.64 13.64
N LEU A 74 -1.35 -9.46 12.70
CA LEU A 74 -1.92 -10.78 12.94
C LEU A 74 -0.90 -11.86 12.60
N SER A 75 -0.88 -12.93 13.39
CA SER A 75 -0.20 -14.17 13.03
C SER A 75 -1.10 -15.05 12.17
N CYS A 76 -0.52 -15.80 11.26
CA CYS A 76 -1.27 -16.76 10.47
C CYS A 76 -1.57 -18.03 11.28
N GLY A 77 -2.84 -18.41 11.35
CA GLY A 77 -3.32 -19.48 12.25
C GLY A 77 -3.98 -18.96 13.54
N GLY A 78 -3.97 -17.64 13.76
CA GLY A 78 -4.73 -16.97 14.81
C GLY A 78 -6.12 -16.56 14.37
N THR A 79 -6.81 -15.80 15.24
CA THR A 79 -8.09 -15.17 14.90
C THR A 79 -7.87 -14.04 13.91
N GLY A 80 -8.76 -13.92 12.92
CA GLY A 80 -8.77 -12.78 12.01
C GLY A 80 -9.11 -11.47 12.73
N ALA A 81 -8.86 -10.35 12.06
CA ALA A 81 -9.32 -9.03 12.49
C ALA A 81 -10.47 -8.55 11.60
N PHE A 82 -11.30 -7.68 12.15
CA PHE A 82 -12.40 -7.04 11.43
C PHE A 82 -12.05 -5.57 11.15
N GLY A 83 -12.62 -5.02 10.07
CA GLY A 83 -12.53 -3.61 9.73
C GLY A 83 -11.58 -3.27 8.59
N TYR A 84 -11.14 -4.25 7.83
CA TYR A 84 -10.48 -4.02 6.54
C TYR A 84 -11.51 -3.51 5.53
N MET A 85 -11.20 -2.42 4.83
CA MET A 85 -12.14 -1.80 3.89
C MET A 85 -11.95 -2.32 2.48
N LEU A 86 -12.98 -2.96 1.93
CA LEU A 86 -13.04 -3.38 0.54
C LEU A 86 -14.13 -2.63 -0.24
N PRO A 87 -13.93 -2.36 -1.54
CA PRO A 87 -15.01 -1.93 -2.41
C PRO A 87 -16.16 -2.91 -2.38
N LYS A 88 -17.40 -2.41 -2.29
CA LYS A 88 -18.61 -3.24 -2.37
C LYS A 88 -18.69 -4.00 -3.70
N GLN A 89 -18.12 -3.43 -4.76
CA GLN A 89 -17.96 -4.06 -6.06
C GLN A 89 -16.49 -4.05 -6.44
N TRP A 90 -15.99 -5.17 -6.91
CA TRP A 90 -14.62 -5.29 -7.38
C TRP A 90 -14.31 -4.26 -8.49
N GLN A 91 -13.11 -3.72 -8.47
CA GLN A 91 -12.63 -2.74 -9.44
C GLN A 91 -11.43 -3.29 -10.20
N PRO A 92 -11.37 -3.15 -11.54
CA PRO A 92 -10.21 -3.58 -12.33
C PRO A 92 -8.90 -2.96 -11.83
N GLY A 93 -7.83 -3.75 -11.83
CA GLY A 93 -6.50 -3.31 -11.43
C GLY A 93 -6.33 -3.03 -9.94
N MET A 94 -7.20 -3.57 -9.10
CA MET A 94 -7.17 -3.36 -7.65
C MET A 94 -5.98 -4.09 -7.03
N LYS A 95 -4.90 -3.34 -6.76
CA LYS A 95 -3.67 -3.85 -6.16
C LYS A 95 -3.54 -3.46 -4.70
N VAL A 96 -2.98 -4.38 -3.92
CA VAL A 96 -2.68 -4.15 -2.50
C VAL A 96 -1.24 -4.53 -2.19
N LYS A 97 -0.68 -3.86 -1.21
CA LYS A 97 0.62 -4.16 -0.66
C LYS A 97 0.43 -5.06 0.55
N VAL A 98 1.09 -6.19 0.55
CA VAL A 98 1.16 -7.12 1.66
C VAL A 98 2.56 -7.08 2.25
N ARG A 99 2.65 -6.92 3.56
CA ARG A 99 3.89 -6.95 4.30
C ARG A 99 3.78 -8.04 5.37
N TRP A 100 4.73 -8.94 5.42
CA TRP A 100 4.71 -10.03 6.39
C TRP A 100 6.09 -10.39 6.93
N LYS A 101 6.10 -11.03 8.08
CA LYS A 101 7.31 -11.52 8.72
C LYS A 101 7.21 -13.04 8.89
N PRO A 102 7.91 -13.83 8.07
CA PRO A 102 8.08 -15.25 8.32
C PRO A 102 8.87 -15.47 9.62
N ASN A 103 8.67 -16.60 10.28
CA ASN A 103 9.41 -16.95 11.48
C ASN A 103 10.91 -17.06 11.17
N GLY A 104 11.74 -16.42 12.00
CA GLY A 104 13.19 -16.44 11.84
C GLY A 104 13.75 -15.65 10.65
N ARG A 105 12.91 -14.91 9.88
CA ARG A 105 13.33 -14.14 8.71
C ARG A 105 12.97 -12.66 8.84
N ASP A 106 13.54 -11.84 7.97
CA ASP A 106 13.22 -10.41 7.88
C ASP A 106 11.83 -10.16 7.27
N TRP A 107 11.35 -8.92 7.40
CA TRP A 107 10.12 -8.47 6.78
C TRP A 107 10.20 -8.54 5.26
N ILE A 108 9.17 -9.10 4.66
CA ILE A 108 8.98 -9.15 3.22
C ILE A 108 7.80 -8.26 2.86
N GLU A 109 7.88 -7.62 1.70
CA GLU A 109 6.81 -6.77 1.19
C GLU A 109 6.62 -7.02 -0.30
N LYS A 110 5.40 -7.30 -0.72
CA LYS A 110 5.02 -7.45 -2.13
C LYS A 110 3.71 -6.75 -2.42
N THR A 111 3.56 -6.35 -3.68
CA THR A 111 2.29 -5.87 -4.23
C THR A 111 1.67 -6.99 -5.04
N THR A 112 0.40 -7.27 -4.83
CA THR A 112 -0.37 -8.28 -5.56
C THR A 112 -1.75 -7.73 -5.90
N THR A 113 -2.42 -8.35 -6.87
CA THR A 113 -3.79 -8.00 -7.27
C THR A 113 -4.79 -8.69 -6.34
N ILE A 114 -5.88 -8.02 -5.99
CA ILE A 114 -7.02 -8.69 -5.36
C ILE A 114 -7.81 -9.39 -6.45
N ARG A 115 -7.91 -10.72 -6.36
CA ARG A 115 -8.70 -11.53 -7.27
C ARG A 115 -10.14 -11.02 -7.36
N ARG A 116 -10.71 -11.04 -8.55
CA ARG A 116 -12.09 -10.63 -8.81
C ARG A 116 -13.07 -11.38 -7.90
N TYR A 117 -14.05 -10.62 -7.39
CA TYR A 117 -15.16 -11.16 -6.59
C TYR A 117 -16.48 -10.53 -7.04
N ASP A 118 -17.56 -11.31 -6.99
CA ASP A 118 -18.92 -10.82 -7.28
C ASP A 118 -19.60 -10.27 -6.02
N ARG A 119 -19.27 -10.81 -4.87
CA ARG A 119 -19.73 -10.37 -3.55
C ARG A 119 -18.57 -10.33 -2.57
N VAL A 120 -18.58 -9.31 -1.74
CA VAL A 120 -17.56 -9.11 -0.70
C VAL A 120 -17.76 -10.13 0.42
N GLY A 121 -16.73 -10.91 0.72
CA GLY A 121 -16.59 -11.79 1.86
C GLY A 121 -15.39 -11.44 2.73
N THR A 122 -14.88 -12.40 3.50
CA THR A 122 -13.62 -12.26 4.23
C THR A 122 -12.46 -12.09 3.25
N LEU A 123 -11.55 -11.16 3.53
CA LEU A 123 -10.30 -11.05 2.79
C LEU A 123 -9.33 -12.11 3.28
N PHE A 124 -8.93 -13.02 2.41
CA PHE A 124 -7.91 -14.03 2.69
C PHE A 124 -6.58 -13.66 2.05
N VAL A 125 -5.51 -13.77 2.82
CA VAL A 125 -4.12 -13.61 2.38
C VAL A 125 -3.47 -14.98 2.38
N HIS A 126 -3.12 -15.48 1.22
CA HIS A 126 -2.47 -16.78 1.02
C HIS A 126 -0.98 -16.58 0.83
N PHE A 127 -0.19 -17.19 1.71
CA PHE A 127 1.27 -17.18 1.65
C PHE A 127 1.77 -18.51 1.10
N PHE A 128 2.59 -18.45 0.05
CA PHE A 128 3.15 -19.61 -0.63
C PHE A 128 4.67 -19.69 -0.42
N ALA A 129 5.22 -20.86 -0.72
CA ALA A 129 6.67 -20.99 -0.88
C ALA A 129 7.22 -19.95 -1.86
N ASN A 130 8.51 -19.65 -1.81
CA ASN A 130 9.19 -18.62 -2.61
C ASN A 130 8.69 -17.19 -2.36
N ASP A 131 8.10 -16.96 -1.17
CA ASP A 131 7.60 -15.65 -0.77
C ASP A 131 6.52 -15.08 -1.71
N GLU A 132 5.77 -15.93 -2.37
CA GLU A 132 4.62 -15.52 -3.16
C GLU A 132 3.39 -15.31 -2.29
N VAL A 133 2.52 -14.37 -2.69
CA VAL A 133 1.30 -14.03 -1.98
C VAL A 133 0.15 -13.85 -2.95
N ARG A 134 -1.05 -14.32 -2.56
CA ARG A 134 -2.30 -14.07 -3.28
C ARG A 134 -3.33 -13.54 -2.31
N VAL A 135 -4.17 -12.64 -2.80
CA VAL A 135 -5.22 -12.00 -2.00
C VAL A 135 -6.55 -12.14 -2.71
N LEU A 136 -7.54 -12.62 -1.99
CA LEU A 136 -8.90 -12.77 -2.51
C LEU A 136 -9.96 -12.51 -1.43
N SER A 137 -11.16 -12.18 -1.86
CA SER A 137 -12.34 -12.10 -1.00
C SER A 137 -13.23 -13.34 -1.23
N ALA A 138 -13.54 -14.08 -0.17
CA ALA A 138 -14.35 -15.29 -0.24
C ALA A 138 -15.23 -15.45 1.00
N PHE A 139 -16.32 -16.25 0.85
CA PHE A 139 -17.17 -16.66 1.96
C PHE A 139 -16.72 -17.97 2.60
N ALA A 140 -16.21 -18.89 1.76
CA ALA A 140 -15.68 -20.14 2.26
C ALA A 140 -14.30 -19.93 2.88
N TYR A 141 -14.11 -20.44 4.09
CA TYR A 141 -12.78 -20.55 4.71
C TYR A 141 -11.92 -21.57 3.92
N PRO A 142 -10.58 -21.51 4.09
CA PRO A 142 -9.66 -22.48 3.49
C PRO A 142 -10.13 -23.92 3.73
N GLY A 143 -10.32 -24.66 2.63
CA GLY A 143 -10.89 -26.01 2.61
C GLY A 143 -11.39 -26.39 1.21
N PRO A 144 -12.20 -27.46 1.08
CA PRO A 144 -12.60 -28.01 -0.22
C PRO A 144 -13.35 -27.05 -1.16
N HIS A 145 -14.02 -26.04 -0.59
CA HIS A 145 -14.82 -25.06 -1.37
C HIS A 145 -14.15 -23.70 -1.46
N HIS A 146 -12.92 -23.59 -0.97
CA HIS A 146 -12.18 -22.34 -1.05
C HIS A 146 -11.61 -22.12 -2.45
N PRO A 147 -11.63 -20.89 -3.01
CA PRO A 147 -11.15 -20.63 -4.36
C PRO A 147 -9.68 -20.99 -4.64
N ILE A 148 -8.85 -21.04 -3.61
CA ILE A 148 -7.46 -21.51 -3.69
C ILE A 148 -7.34 -22.80 -2.86
N SER A 149 -6.97 -23.92 -3.51
CA SER A 149 -6.74 -25.19 -2.81
C SER A 149 -5.56 -25.06 -1.84
N MET A 150 -5.72 -25.60 -0.64
CA MET A 150 -4.66 -25.56 0.39
C MET A 150 -3.50 -26.51 0.12
N ASP A 151 -3.63 -27.44 -0.83
CA ASP A 151 -2.57 -28.39 -1.19
C ASP A 151 -1.51 -27.79 -2.14
N LEU A 152 -1.76 -26.58 -2.67
CA LEU A 152 -0.83 -25.91 -3.57
C LEU A 152 0.42 -25.48 -2.83
N THR A 153 1.60 -25.82 -3.35
CA THR A 153 2.89 -25.33 -2.89
C THR A 153 3.33 -24.06 -3.65
N ILE A 154 2.86 -23.91 -4.89
CA ILE A 154 3.18 -22.81 -5.79
C ILE A 154 1.93 -21.94 -5.93
N ALA A 155 2.12 -20.63 -5.86
CA ALA A 155 1.05 -19.67 -6.05
C ALA A 155 0.48 -19.78 -7.47
N PRO A 156 -0.86 -19.85 -7.62
CA PRO A 156 -1.49 -19.77 -8.93
C PRO A 156 -1.20 -18.41 -9.58
N PRO A 157 -1.36 -18.26 -10.90
CA PRO A 157 -1.27 -16.97 -11.57
C PRO A 157 -2.15 -15.92 -10.89
N GLU A 158 -1.76 -14.64 -10.98
CA GLU A 158 -2.65 -13.55 -10.56
C GLU A 158 -3.84 -13.48 -11.52
N GLU A 159 -5.03 -13.41 -10.98
CA GLU A 159 -6.28 -13.28 -11.72
C GLU A 159 -6.92 -11.93 -11.42
N GLU A 160 -7.35 -11.24 -12.48
CA GLU A 160 -8.13 -10.01 -12.43
C GLU A 160 -9.62 -10.28 -12.64
#